data_cc656bf6830206f025c9a2bc2f051f33
#
_entry.id   cc656bf6830206f025c9a2bc2f051f33
#
_cell.length_a   1.000
_cell.length_b   1.000
_cell.length_c   1.000
_cell.angle_alpha   90.00
_cell.angle_beta   90.00
_cell.angle_gamma   90.00
#
_symmetry.space_group_name_H-M   'P 1'
#
loop_
_entity.id
_entity.type
_entity.pdbx_description
1 polymer ?
#
loop_
_entity_poly.entity_id
_entity_poly.type
_entity_poly.pdbx_seq_one_letter_code
_entity_poly.pdbx_strand_id
1 'polypeptide(L)'
;DCLLSRGLGDVYKRQPQKAVKKTLEVASLSYKTFSNFVTGQCTEAVILGTMFFVTMSILRFPYALLVGVVIAFTALIPIFGAFIGCVLGTFLILVSNPMQAIGFVILFLVLQQVEGNLIYPHVVGGSVGLPSIWVLVAVTVGGSLMGVVGMLIFIPLSSVIYALFREFVHKRLKERNIHDI
;
A
#
# COMPACT_ATOMS: atom_id res chain seq x y z
N ASP A 1 -19.47 44.77 -26.09
CA ASP A 1 -19.50 43.38 -25.58
C ASP A 1 -18.59 42.37 -26.31
N CYS A 2 -17.91 42.83 -27.39
CA CYS A 2 -17.05 41.95 -28.21
C CYS A 2 -15.58 41.87 -27.74
N LEU A 3 -15.12 42.72 -26.87
CA LEU A 3 -13.73 42.77 -26.41
C LEU A 3 -13.45 41.88 -25.19
N LEU A 4 -14.45 41.64 -24.32
CA LEU A 4 -14.31 40.78 -23.16
C LEU A 4 -14.30 39.28 -23.53
N SER A 5 -15.02 38.87 -24.59
CA SER A 5 -15.08 37.49 -25.04
C SER A 5 -13.80 37.05 -25.75
N ARG A 6 -13.04 37.98 -26.37
CA ARG A 6 -11.73 37.70 -26.98
C ARG A 6 -10.62 37.43 -25.96
N GLY A 7 -10.65 38.13 -24.82
CA GLY A 7 -9.62 37.96 -23.78
C GLY A 7 -9.68 36.64 -23.07
N LEU A 8 -10.84 36.08 -22.81
CA LEU A 8 -11.01 34.77 -22.18
C LEU A 8 -10.67 33.60 -23.12
N GLY A 9 -11.00 33.74 -24.43
CA GLY A 9 -10.68 32.74 -25.43
C GLY A 9 -9.17 32.57 -25.70
N ASP A 10 -8.39 33.66 -25.59
CA ASP A 10 -6.93 33.65 -25.80
C ASP A 10 -6.17 33.09 -24.61
N VAL A 11 -6.68 33.21 -23.39
CA VAL A 11 -6.06 32.60 -22.20
C VAL A 11 -6.18 31.06 -22.26
N TYR A 12 -7.29 30.53 -22.75
CA TYR A 12 -7.45 29.07 -22.96
C TYR A 12 -6.62 28.54 -24.13
N LYS A 13 -6.28 29.35 -25.14
CA LYS A 13 -5.44 28.94 -26.27
C LYS A 13 -3.95 28.95 -25.97
N ARG A 14 -3.49 29.62 -24.91
CA ARG A 14 -2.06 29.78 -24.59
C ARG A 14 -1.50 28.69 -23.67
N GLN A 15 -2.32 27.85 -23.06
CA GLN A 15 -1.78 26.65 -22.39
C GLN A 15 -1.38 25.64 -23.47
N PRO A 16 -0.10 25.25 -23.55
CA PRO A 16 0.30 24.25 -24.52
C PRO A 16 -0.49 22.95 -24.23
N GLN A 17 -1.27 22.51 -25.19
CA GLN A 17 -2.12 21.29 -25.08
C GLN A 17 -1.34 20.09 -24.53
N LYS A 18 -0.03 20.06 -24.76
CA LYS A 18 0.90 19.07 -24.20
C LYS A 18 1.00 19.13 -22.66
N ALA A 19 0.99 20.33 -22.07
CA ALA A 19 1.07 20.48 -20.61
C ALA A 19 -0.23 20.04 -19.93
N VAL A 20 -1.37 20.43 -20.45
CA VAL A 20 -2.69 20.01 -19.94
C VAL A 20 -2.85 18.48 -20.03
N LYS A 21 -2.50 17.90 -21.18
CA LYS A 21 -2.55 16.45 -21.36
C LYS A 21 -1.64 15.72 -20.36
N LYS A 22 -0.41 16.21 -20.17
CA LYS A 22 0.52 15.61 -19.21
C LYS A 22 0.04 15.73 -17.77
N THR A 23 -0.57 16.87 -17.38
CA THR A 23 -1.16 17.05 -16.03
C THR A 23 -2.31 16.06 -15.80
N LEU A 24 -3.18 15.88 -16.80
CA LEU A 24 -4.27 14.90 -16.71
C LEU A 24 -3.75 13.45 -16.64
N GLU A 25 -2.71 13.13 -17.38
CA GLU A 25 -2.05 11.81 -17.32
C GLU A 25 -1.48 11.54 -15.90
N VAL A 26 -0.78 12.52 -15.32
CA VAL A 26 -0.24 12.42 -13.95
C VAL A 26 -1.36 12.29 -12.92
N ALA A 27 -2.42 13.09 -13.03
CA ALA A 27 -3.57 13.01 -12.13
C ALA A 27 -4.28 11.65 -12.22
N SER A 28 -4.49 11.14 -13.42
CA SER A 28 -5.08 9.82 -13.65
C SER A 28 -4.20 8.70 -13.10
N LEU A 29 -2.89 8.77 -13.34
CA LEU A 29 -1.92 7.81 -12.78
C LEU A 29 -1.94 7.82 -11.25
N SER A 30 -1.94 9.01 -10.64
CA SER A 30 -2.00 9.18 -9.19
C SER A 30 -3.28 8.57 -8.63
N TYR A 31 -4.43 8.92 -9.18
CA TYR A 31 -5.73 8.38 -8.75
C TYR A 31 -5.74 6.84 -8.83
N LYS A 32 -5.31 6.28 -9.96
CA LYS A 32 -5.26 4.83 -10.17
C LYS A 32 -4.32 4.14 -9.17
N THR A 33 -3.13 4.70 -8.94
CA THR A 33 -2.15 4.14 -8.01
C THR A 33 -2.67 4.17 -6.57
N PHE A 34 -3.24 5.30 -6.13
CA PHE A 34 -3.83 5.42 -4.79
C PHE A 34 -5.02 4.47 -4.60
N SER A 35 -5.93 4.43 -5.56
CA SER A 35 -7.10 3.55 -5.51
C SER A 35 -6.70 2.08 -5.46
N ASN A 36 -5.79 1.64 -6.31
CA ASN A 36 -5.31 0.27 -6.33
C ASN A 36 -4.60 -0.11 -5.03
N PHE A 37 -3.77 0.78 -4.49
CA PHE A 37 -3.07 0.56 -3.22
C PHE A 37 -4.05 0.40 -2.06
N VAL A 38 -4.99 1.34 -1.90
CA VAL A 38 -5.99 1.28 -0.81
C VAL A 38 -6.87 0.04 -0.94
N THR A 39 -7.33 -0.27 -2.15
CA THR A 39 -8.12 -1.49 -2.39
C THR A 39 -7.31 -2.76 -2.08
N GLY A 40 -6.04 -2.81 -2.51
CA GLY A 40 -5.15 -3.93 -2.21
C GLY A 40 -4.95 -4.11 -0.71
N GLN A 41 -4.68 -3.02 0.01
CA GLN A 41 -4.47 -3.03 1.46
C GLN A 41 -5.72 -3.46 2.24
N CYS A 42 -6.90 -2.96 1.85
CA CYS A 42 -8.16 -3.40 2.45
C CYS A 42 -8.45 -4.88 2.16
N THR A 43 -8.19 -5.33 0.94
CA THR A 43 -8.39 -6.74 0.56
C THR A 43 -7.45 -7.66 1.34
N GLU A 44 -6.18 -7.30 1.45
CA GLU A 44 -5.20 -8.02 2.26
C GLU A 44 -5.64 -8.11 3.73
N ALA A 45 -6.07 -7.00 4.32
CA ALA A 45 -6.53 -6.95 5.71
C ALA A 45 -7.70 -7.91 5.97
N VAL A 46 -8.68 -7.97 5.06
CA VAL A 46 -9.82 -8.88 5.15
C VAL A 46 -9.39 -10.34 5.00
N ILE A 47 -8.53 -10.65 4.04
CA ILE A 47 -8.01 -12.01 3.82
C ILE A 47 -7.23 -12.46 5.06
N LEU A 48 -6.33 -11.63 5.57
CA LEU A 48 -5.49 -11.95 6.72
C LEU A 48 -6.33 -12.19 7.98
N GLY A 49 -7.23 -11.26 8.29
CA GLY A 49 -8.13 -11.41 9.44
C GLY A 49 -9.01 -12.65 9.37
N THR A 50 -9.55 -12.94 8.17
CA THR A 50 -10.35 -14.15 7.95
C THR A 50 -9.52 -15.42 8.10
N MET A 51 -8.29 -15.43 7.55
CA MET A 51 -7.36 -16.57 7.66
C MET A 51 -7.01 -16.86 9.12
N PHE A 52 -6.69 -15.84 9.91
CA PHE A 52 -6.45 -15.99 11.35
C PHE A 52 -7.68 -16.47 12.10
N PHE A 53 -8.84 -15.86 11.85
CA PHE A 53 -10.11 -16.27 12.48
C PHE A 53 -10.43 -17.74 12.22
N VAL A 54 -10.37 -18.18 10.98
CA VAL A 54 -10.67 -19.56 10.58
C VAL A 54 -9.68 -20.54 11.19
N THR A 55 -8.39 -20.27 11.08
CA THR A 55 -7.33 -21.17 11.57
C THR A 55 -7.38 -21.29 13.11
N MET A 56 -7.53 -20.16 13.80
CA MET A 56 -7.67 -20.15 15.26
C MET A 56 -8.94 -20.85 15.73
N SER A 57 -10.05 -20.71 15.00
CA SER A 57 -11.30 -21.40 15.31
C SER A 57 -11.18 -22.92 15.17
N ILE A 58 -10.52 -23.40 14.11
CA ILE A 58 -10.24 -24.83 13.88
C ILE A 58 -9.35 -25.39 15.00
N LEU A 59 -8.32 -24.66 15.39
CA LEU A 59 -7.40 -25.05 16.46
C LEU A 59 -7.95 -24.79 17.88
N ARG A 60 -9.17 -24.26 18.00
CA ARG A 60 -9.85 -23.96 19.26
C ARG A 60 -9.10 -22.99 20.16
N PHE A 61 -8.44 -22.00 19.57
CA PHE A 61 -7.85 -20.90 20.34
C PHE A 61 -8.94 -20.00 20.95
N PRO A 62 -8.71 -19.43 22.14
CA PRO A 62 -9.62 -18.45 22.71
C PRO A 62 -9.61 -17.16 21.90
N TYR A 63 -10.72 -16.42 21.94
CA TYR A 63 -10.86 -15.09 21.31
C TYR A 63 -10.57 -15.07 19.79
N ALA A 64 -10.74 -16.17 19.06
CA ALA A 64 -10.42 -16.27 17.64
C ALA A 64 -11.00 -15.14 16.79
N LEU A 65 -12.28 -14.78 17.00
CA LEU A 65 -12.93 -13.68 16.29
C LEU A 65 -12.28 -12.33 16.63
N LEU A 66 -12.07 -12.06 17.92
CA LEU A 66 -11.51 -10.80 18.39
C LEU A 66 -10.07 -10.60 17.85
N VAL A 67 -9.24 -11.64 17.95
CA VAL A 67 -7.87 -11.62 17.45
C VAL A 67 -7.86 -11.46 15.93
N GLY A 68 -8.72 -12.17 15.20
CA GLY A 68 -8.84 -12.02 13.75
C GLY A 68 -9.22 -10.60 13.33
N VAL A 69 -10.16 -9.97 14.04
CA VAL A 69 -10.54 -8.56 13.80
C VAL A 69 -9.39 -7.62 14.13
N VAL A 70 -8.71 -7.80 15.27
CA VAL A 70 -7.55 -6.98 15.65
C VAL A 70 -6.45 -7.07 14.59
N ILE A 71 -6.14 -8.28 14.10
CA ILE A 71 -5.15 -8.49 13.05
C ILE A 71 -5.59 -7.81 11.75
N ALA A 72 -6.85 -7.91 11.35
CA ALA A 72 -7.36 -7.22 10.16
C ALA A 72 -7.17 -5.70 10.26
N PHE A 73 -7.51 -5.10 11.39
CA PHE A 73 -7.34 -3.66 11.59
C PHE A 73 -5.87 -3.25 11.63
N THR A 74 -5.03 -3.99 12.33
CA THR A 74 -3.60 -3.66 12.41
C THR A 74 -2.89 -3.87 11.08
N ALA A 75 -3.30 -4.85 10.27
CA ALA A 75 -2.76 -5.10 8.93
C ALA A 75 -2.92 -3.90 7.98
N LEU A 76 -3.85 -2.98 8.24
CA LEU A 76 -3.94 -1.72 7.49
C LEU A 76 -2.69 -0.83 7.66
N ILE A 77 -1.87 -1.07 8.67
CA ILE A 77 -0.61 -0.35 8.89
C ILE A 77 0.51 -1.13 8.19
N PRO A 78 1.03 -0.65 7.06
CA PRO A 78 2.05 -1.38 6.30
C PRO A 78 3.28 -1.71 7.16
N ILE A 79 3.77 -2.93 7.07
CA ILE A 79 4.93 -3.48 7.76
C ILE A 79 4.71 -3.63 9.28
N PHE A 80 4.27 -2.58 9.97
CA PHE A 80 4.12 -2.58 11.45
C PHE A 80 2.86 -3.31 11.92
N GLY A 81 1.85 -3.41 11.05
CA GLY A 81 0.55 -4.00 11.40
C GLY A 81 0.66 -5.43 11.92
N ALA A 82 1.47 -6.26 11.25
CA ALA A 82 1.72 -7.63 11.65
C ALA A 82 2.32 -7.73 13.07
N PHE A 83 3.33 -6.90 13.39
CA PHE A 83 3.95 -6.89 14.72
C PHE A 83 2.97 -6.46 15.80
N ILE A 84 2.20 -5.41 15.55
CA ILE A 84 1.17 -4.91 16.47
C ILE A 84 0.09 -5.99 16.70
N GLY A 85 -0.40 -6.61 15.62
CA GLY A 85 -1.36 -7.69 15.68
C GLY A 85 -0.86 -8.91 16.46
N CYS A 86 0.41 -9.28 16.25
CA CYS A 86 1.06 -10.37 17.01
C CYS A 86 1.11 -10.06 18.51
N VAL A 87 1.59 -8.88 18.89
CA VAL A 87 1.70 -8.47 20.30
C VAL A 87 0.34 -8.44 20.97
N LEU A 88 -0.64 -7.78 20.37
CA LEU A 88 -1.99 -7.67 20.91
C LEU A 88 -2.70 -9.03 20.99
N GLY A 89 -2.60 -9.84 19.94
CA GLY A 89 -3.19 -11.19 19.92
C GLY A 89 -2.54 -12.10 20.97
N THR A 90 -1.21 -12.09 21.07
CA THR A 90 -0.49 -12.84 22.09
C THR A 90 -0.89 -12.41 23.49
N PHE A 91 -1.00 -11.11 23.75
CA PHE A 91 -1.41 -10.57 25.05
C PHE A 91 -2.82 -11.01 25.42
N LEU A 92 -3.79 -10.93 24.50
CA LEU A 92 -5.16 -11.36 24.73
C LEU A 92 -5.25 -12.85 25.10
N ILE A 93 -4.49 -13.71 24.41
CA ILE A 93 -4.48 -15.14 24.67
C ILE A 93 -3.73 -15.47 25.95
N LEU A 94 -2.64 -14.75 26.25
CA LEU A 94 -1.81 -14.94 27.44
C LEU A 94 -2.63 -14.79 28.74
N VAL A 95 -3.53 -13.83 28.76
CA VAL A 95 -4.42 -13.59 29.92
C VAL A 95 -5.34 -14.82 30.18
N SER A 96 -5.70 -15.57 29.14
CA SER A 96 -6.58 -16.73 29.25
C SER A 96 -5.80 -18.04 29.47
N ASN A 97 -4.77 -18.28 28.68
CA ASN A 97 -3.96 -19.51 28.75
C ASN A 97 -2.53 -19.28 28.20
N PRO A 98 -1.51 -19.25 29.10
CA PRO A 98 -0.13 -19.00 28.69
C PRO A 98 0.43 -20.01 27.69
N MET A 99 0.03 -21.29 27.78
CA MET A 99 0.50 -22.31 26.84
C MET A 99 -0.04 -22.10 25.45
N GLN A 100 -1.30 -21.68 25.33
CA GLN A 100 -1.88 -21.34 24.04
C GLN A 100 -1.29 -20.05 23.46
N ALA A 101 -0.84 -19.10 24.26
CA ALA A 101 -0.16 -17.92 23.76
C ALA A 101 1.13 -18.27 22.98
N ILE A 102 1.90 -19.23 23.49
CA ILE A 102 3.09 -19.74 22.75
C ILE A 102 2.66 -20.39 21.44
N GLY A 103 1.62 -21.24 21.48
CA GLY A 103 1.04 -21.85 20.28
C GLY A 103 0.55 -20.81 19.25
N PHE A 104 -0.04 -19.72 19.72
CA PHE A 104 -0.46 -18.62 18.86
C PHE A 104 0.72 -17.91 18.17
N VAL A 105 1.82 -17.65 18.87
CA VAL A 105 3.02 -17.06 18.25
C VAL A 105 3.56 -17.95 17.14
N ILE A 106 3.62 -19.25 17.35
CA ILE A 106 4.05 -20.21 16.32
C ILE A 106 3.08 -20.18 15.13
N LEU A 107 1.78 -20.25 15.39
CA LEU A 107 0.74 -20.14 14.36
C LEU A 107 0.88 -18.84 13.58
N PHE A 108 1.08 -17.71 14.29
CA PHE A 108 1.26 -16.40 13.68
C PHE A 108 2.45 -16.40 12.70
N LEU A 109 3.60 -16.92 13.11
CA LEU A 109 4.78 -16.99 12.25
C LEU A 109 4.53 -17.83 11.00
N VAL A 110 3.83 -18.96 11.13
CA VAL A 110 3.48 -19.82 9.98
C VAL A 110 2.54 -19.08 9.02
N LEU A 111 1.47 -18.46 9.54
CA LEU A 111 0.52 -17.73 8.71
C LEU A 111 1.16 -16.49 8.06
N GLN A 112 2.09 -15.84 8.75
CA GLN A 112 2.85 -14.72 8.20
C GLN A 112 3.76 -15.15 7.04
N GLN A 113 4.31 -16.36 7.07
CA GLN A 113 5.07 -16.92 5.94
C GLN A 113 4.15 -17.18 4.72
N VAL A 114 2.94 -17.68 4.97
CA VAL A 114 1.95 -17.88 3.90
C VAL A 114 1.53 -16.53 3.30
N GLU A 115 1.26 -15.54 4.16
CA GLU A 115 0.90 -14.20 3.74
C GLU A 115 2.02 -13.58 2.89
N GLY A 116 3.24 -13.50 3.40
CA GLY A 116 4.35 -12.83 2.73
C GLY A 116 4.80 -13.48 1.42
N ASN A 117 4.68 -14.80 1.31
CA ASN A 117 5.12 -15.54 0.11
C ASN A 117 4.02 -15.75 -0.92
N LEU A 118 2.76 -15.82 -0.50
CA LEU A 118 1.65 -16.17 -1.38
C LEU A 118 0.65 -15.03 -1.54
N ILE A 119 0.15 -14.44 -0.45
CA ILE A 119 -0.95 -13.47 -0.48
C ILE A 119 -0.45 -12.09 -0.90
N TYR A 120 0.57 -11.58 -0.22
CA TYR A 120 1.11 -10.23 -0.45
C TYR A 120 1.52 -9.98 -1.90
N PRO A 121 2.30 -10.83 -2.59
CA PRO A 121 2.70 -10.59 -3.96
C PRO A 121 1.52 -10.60 -4.95
N HIS A 122 0.46 -11.36 -4.67
CA HIS A 122 -0.71 -11.43 -5.53
C HIS A 122 -1.71 -10.29 -5.31
N VAL A 123 -1.87 -9.83 -4.07
CA VAL A 123 -2.89 -8.82 -3.70
C VAL A 123 -2.32 -7.40 -3.76
N VAL A 124 -1.15 -7.18 -3.19
CA VAL A 124 -0.55 -5.84 -3.04
C VAL A 124 0.63 -5.62 -3.99
N GLY A 125 1.43 -6.64 -4.23
CA GLY A 125 2.67 -6.53 -5.00
C GLY A 125 2.52 -6.00 -6.43
N GLY A 126 1.41 -6.32 -7.10
CA GLY A 126 1.07 -5.81 -8.43
C GLY A 126 0.53 -4.38 -8.44
N SER A 127 0.08 -3.87 -7.29
CA SER A 127 -0.65 -2.59 -7.20
C SER A 127 0.26 -1.37 -7.14
N VAL A 128 1.49 -1.51 -6.69
CA VAL A 128 2.38 -0.38 -6.39
C VAL A 128 3.52 -0.25 -7.41
N GLY A 129 3.96 -1.35 -8.03
CA GLY A 129 5.01 -1.34 -9.07
C GLY A 129 6.36 -0.77 -8.61
N LEU A 130 6.61 -0.68 -7.28
CA LEU A 130 7.82 -0.16 -6.67
C LEU A 130 8.77 -1.30 -6.29
N PRO A 131 10.09 -1.14 -6.48
CA PRO A 131 11.08 -1.97 -5.82
C PRO A 131 10.94 -1.89 -4.29
N SER A 132 11.11 -3.01 -3.58
CA SER A 132 10.89 -3.12 -2.12
C SER A 132 11.65 -2.09 -1.29
N ILE A 133 12.84 -1.68 -1.75
CA ILE A 133 13.64 -0.65 -1.06
C ILE A 133 12.95 0.71 -1.02
N TRP A 134 12.24 1.08 -2.08
CA TRP A 134 11.50 2.34 -2.12
C TRP A 134 10.25 2.31 -1.25
N VAL A 135 9.63 1.14 -1.08
CA VAL A 135 8.54 0.94 -0.12
C VAL A 135 9.05 1.18 1.30
N LEU A 136 10.22 0.63 1.66
CA LEU A 136 10.83 0.85 2.97
C LEU A 136 11.13 2.33 3.22
N VAL A 137 11.70 3.03 2.23
CA VAL A 137 11.95 4.48 2.32
C VAL A 137 10.64 5.26 2.49
N ALA A 138 9.60 4.93 1.71
CA ALA A 138 8.30 5.59 1.82
C ALA A 138 7.66 5.40 3.19
N VAL A 139 7.75 4.20 3.76
CA VAL A 139 7.21 3.88 5.09
C VAL A 139 8.00 4.60 6.19
N THR A 140 9.33 4.62 6.13
CA THR A 140 10.16 5.30 7.15
C THR A 140 9.96 6.81 7.12
N VAL A 141 10.01 7.43 5.95
CA VAL A 141 9.79 8.88 5.78
C VAL A 141 8.34 9.25 6.10
N GLY A 142 7.37 8.53 5.54
CA GLY A 142 5.95 8.79 5.80
C GLY A 142 5.59 8.61 7.27
N GLY A 143 6.11 7.55 7.89
CA GLY A 143 5.90 7.25 9.31
C GLY A 143 6.48 8.32 10.22
N SER A 144 7.66 8.86 9.92
CA SER A 144 8.30 9.91 10.73
C SER A 144 7.59 11.27 10.62
N LEU A 145 6.96 11.57 9.47
CA LEU A 145 6.32 12.86 9.23
C LEU A 145 4.86 12.91 9.72
N MET A 146 4.08 11.86 9.49
CA MET A 146 2.63 11.85 9.73
C MET A 146 2.14 10.53 10.38
N GLY A 147 3.04 9.70 10.91
CA GLY A 147 2.68 8.42 11.49
C GLY A 147 2.03 7.45 10.48
N VAL A 148 1.02 6.71 10.93
CA VAL A 148 0.32 5.70 10.10
C VAL A 148 -0.28 6.30 8.82
N VAL A 149 -0.90 7.47 8.92
CA VAL A 149 -1.48 8.15 7.76
C VAL A 149 -0.40 8.51 6.74
N GLY A 150 0.77 8.94 7.21
CA GLY A 150 1.93 9.19 6.36
C GLY A 150 2.37 7.94 5.62
N MET A 151 2.48 6.79 6.29
CA MET A 151 2.84 5.52 5.62
C MET A 151 1.88 5.21 4.46
N LEU A 152 0.57 5.33 4.69
CA LEU A 152 -0.46 5.04 3.68
C LEU A 152 -0.44 6.02 2.50
N ILE A 153 -0.03 7.26 2.70
CA ILE A 153 0.05 8.27 1.65
C ILE A 153 1.38 8.17 0.89
N PHE A 154 2.51 8.01 1.61
CA PHE A 154 3.84 8.06 1.00
C PHE A 154 4.16 6.86 0.12
N ILE A 155 3.58 5.68 0.38
CA ILE A 155 3.79 4.51 -0.48
C ILE A 155 3.26 4.77 -1.90
N PRO A 156 1.96 5.10 -2.12
CA PRO A 156 1.48 5.38 -3.46
C PRO A 156 2.07 6.67 -4.05
N LEU A 157 2.40 7.67 -3.23
CA LEU A 157 3.08 8.88 -3.69
C LEU A 157 4.46 8.57 -4.28
N SER A 158 5.26 7.76 -3.58
CA SER A 158 6.57 7.30 -4.06
C SER A 158 6.45 6.47 -5.34
N SER A 159 5.38 5.69 -5.48
CA SER A 159 5.08 4.93 -6.70
C SER A 159 4.83 5.85 -7.89
N VAL A 160 4.05 6.89 -7.72
CA VAL A 160 3.81 7.89 -8.78
C VAL A 160 5.10 8.61 -9.16
N ILE A 161 5.88 9.05 -8.17
CA ILE A 161 7.18 9.72 -8.42
C ILE A 161 8.12 8.79 -9.18
N TYR A 162 8.24 7.52 -8.76
CA TYR A 162 9.08 6.53 -9.42
C TYR A 162 8.63 6.25 -10.85
N ALA A 163 7.32 6.12 -11.11
CA ALA A 163 6.77 5.91 -12.44
C ALA A 163 7.08 7.09 -13.38
N LEU A 164 6.93 8.32 -12.90
CA LEU A 164 7.26 9.54 -13.66
C LEU A 164 8.75 9.65 -13.94
N PHE A 165 9.59 9.31 -12.95
CA PHE A 165 11.04 9.29 -13.12
C PHE A 165 11.48 8.26 -14.17
N ARG A 166 10.92 7.06 -14.09
CA ARG A 166 11.18 5.99 -15.07
C ARG A 166 10.77 6.41 -16.49
N GLU A 167 9.61 7.05 -16.65
CA GLU A 167 9.15 7.57 -17.93
C GLU A 167 10.13 8.63 -18.48
N PHE A 168 10.56 9.56 -17.62
CA PHE A 168 11.52 10.60 -17.98
C PHE A 168 12.86 10.00 -18.46
N VAL A 169 13.39 9.01 -17.72
CA VAL A 169 14.64 8.34 -18.07
C VAL A 169 14.51 7.59 -19.41
N HIS A 170 13.43 6.81 -19.61
CA HIS A 170 13.20 6.10 -20.86
C HIS A 170 13.09 7.05 -22.07
N LYS A 171 12.44 8.20 -21.90
CA LYS A 171 12.35 9.21 -22.94
C LYS A 171 13.71 9.77 -23.32
N ARG A 172 14.56 10.06 -22.33
CA ARG A 172 15.92 10.56 -22.55
C ARG A 172 16.85 9.54 -23.21
N LEU A 173 16.73 8.26 -22.82
CA LEU A 173 17.49 7.16 -23.44
C LEU A 173 17.11 6.99 -24.92
N LYS A 174 15.81 7.03 -25.21
CA LYS A 174 15.31 6.94 -26.58
C LYS A 174 15.77 8.10 -27.46
N GLU A 175 15.84 9.33 -26.91
CA GLU A 175 16.36 10.50 -27.61
C GLU A 175 17.87 10.38 -27.91
N ARG A 176 18.61 9.58 -27.14
CA ARG A 176 20.05 9.35 -27.33
C ARG A 176 20.40 8.08 -28.11
N ASN A 177 19.43 7.38 -28.68
CA ASN A 177 19.62 6.13 -29.45
C ASN A 177 20.35 5.01 -28.65
N ILE A 178 20.30 5.02 -27.32
CA ILE A 178 20.88 3.98 -26.49
C ILE A 178 19.82 2.89 -26.32
N HIS A 179 19.96 1.78 -27.06
CA HIS A 179 18.97 0.69 -27.10
C HIS A 179 19.29 -0.48 -26.17
N ASP A 180 20.42 -0.48 -25.47
CA ASP A 180 20.87 -1.60 -24.65
C ASP A 180 21.08 -1.19 -23.18
N ILE A 181 20.02 -1.36 -22.37
CA ILE A 181 20.12 -1.71 -20.93
C ILE A 181 18.87 -2.49 -20.56
#